data_ff29f7398d94c7345bd22474693821b7
#
_entry.id   ff29f7398d94c7345bd22474693821b7
#
_cell.length_a   1.000
_cell.length_b   1.000
_cell.length_c   1.000
_cell.angle_alpha   90.00
_cell.angle_beta   90.00
_cell.angle_gamma   90.00
#
_symmetry.space_group_name_H-M   'P 1'
#
loop_
_entity.id
_entity.type
_entity.pdbx_description
1 polymer ?
#
loop_
_entity_poly.entity_id
_entity_poly.type
_entity_poly.pdbx_seq_one_letter_code
_entity_poly.pdbx_strand_id
1 'polypeptide(L)'
;NSFFVPPLISVLTDYTAHSAYIQDEIDYYIAGDEYVREVLISEGIEDDKIKPYGIPVEKSFLEHRDKNVVLEELGLESDKFTVLLMGGSFGAGNIKDTLKELLLIDRDFQILVITGRNESLKERLEKSLEKSSFDKNISVLGFTKDMNDILSAVDIIVSKPGGLTTTECLLKELPMIIPYYIPGQEKENLDFLSNCGAALRTSSKFTLTVL
;
A
#
# COMPACT_ATOMS: atom_id res chain seq x y z
N ASN A 1 -30.42 36.48 -12.12
CA ASN A 1 -29.37 36.01 -11.20
C ASN A 1 -28.96 34.61 -11.67
N SER A 2 -27.87 34.51 -12.42
CA SER A 2 -27.24 33.20 -12.67
C SER A 2 -26.49 32.80 -11.41
N PHE A 3 -26.90 31.71 -10.79
CA PHE A 3 -26.13 31.12 -9.71
C PHE A 3 -24.88 30.47 -10.34
N PHE A 4 -23.73 30.78 -9.81
CA PHE A 4 -22.49 30.07 -10.15
C PHE A 4 -22.57 28.67 -9.53
N VAL A 5 -22.58 27.63 -10.35
CA VAL A 5 -22.46 26.26 -9.92
C VAL A 5 -21.00 25.84 -10.17
N PRO A 6 -20.23 25.53 -9.12
CA PRO A 6 -18.87 25.07 -9.30
C PRO A 6 -18.83 23.71 -9.98
N PRO A 7 -17.80 23.40 -10.77
CA PRO A 7 -17.67 22.08 -11.39
C PRO A 7 -17.50 20.98 -10.34
N LEU A 8 -18.14 19.83 -10.58
CA LEU A 8 -18.00 18.63 -9.79
C LEU A 8 -16.88 17.76 -10.37
N ILE A 9 -15.87 17.48 -9.55
CA ILE A 9 -14.70 16.71 -9.97
C ILE A 9 -14.64 15.42 -9.16
N SER A 10 -14.57 14.28 -9.85
CA SER A 10 -14.30 12.96 -9.25
C SER A 10 -12.80 12.65 -9.33
N VAL A 11 -12.19 12.28 -8.22
CA VAL A 11 -10.79 11.85 -8.16
C VAL A 11 -10.78 10.35 -7.87
N LEU A 12 -10.39 9.55 -8.86
CA LEU A 12 -10.27 8.11 -8.71
C LEU A 12 -8.98 7.79 -7.96
N THR A 13 -9.07 7.00 -6.89
CA THR A 13 -7.95 6.63 -6.03
C THR A 13 -7.56 5.15 -6.13
N ASP A 14 -7.99 4.50 -7.21
CA ASP A 14 -7.62 3.14 -7.60
C ASP A 14 -7.16 3.11 -9.06
N TYR A 15 -6.42 2.10 -9.45
CA TYR A 15 -5.94 1.87 -10.82
C TYR A 15 -7.00 1.14 -11.67
N THR A 16 -8.23 1.50 -11.44
CA THR A 16 -9.40 1.06 -12.23
C THR A 16 -10.52 2.10 -12.14
N ALA A 17 -11.48 2.02 -13.06
CA ALA A 17 -12.72 2.79 -12.97
C ALA A 17 -13.89 1.81 -12.78
N HIS A 18 -14.50 1.82 -11.61
CA HIS A 18 -15.71 1.06 -11.35
C HIS A 18 -16.93 1.85 -11.81
N SER A 19 -17.91 1.19 -12.46
CA SER A 19 -19.12 1.84 -12.99
C SER A 19 -19.90 2.67 -11.94
N ALA A 20 -19.79 2.31 -10.65
CA ALA A 20 -20.38 3.09 -9.56
C ALA A 20 -19.79 4.51 -9.40
N TYR A 21 -18.61 4.79 -9.94
CA TYR A 21 -17.97 6.12 -9.90
C TYR A 21 -18.38 6.99 -11.08
N ILE A 22 -19.03 6.41 -12.08
CA ILE A 22 -19.48 7.09 -13.29
C ILE A 22 -20.88 7.64 -13.04
N GLN A 23 -21.01 8.96 -13.04
CA GLN A 23 -22.26 9.67 -12.80
C GLN A 23 -22.40 10.81 -13.80
N ASP A 24 -23.60 11.06 -14.28
CA ASP A 24 -23.89 12.08 -15.32
C ASP A 24 -23.56 13.51 -14.85
N GLU A 25 -23.62 13.75 -13.54
CA GLU A 25 -23.39 15.07 -12.94
C GLU A 25 -21.92 15.43 -12.80
N ILE A 26 -20.97 14.51 -13.07
CA ILE A 26 -19.55 14.77 -12.94
C ILE A 26 -19.03 15.50 -14.18
N ASP A 27 -18.44 16.67 -13.94
CA ASP A 27 -17.85 17.49 -15.01
C ASP A 27 -16.47 16.97 -15.43
N TYR A 28 -15.65 16.52 -14.46
CA TYR A 28 -14.28 16.02 -14.72
C TYR A 28 -13.93 14.83 -13.86
N TYR A 29 -13.13 13.92 -14.45
CA TYR A 29 -12.51 12.78 -13.77
C TYR A 29 -11.01 12.95 -13.72
N ILE A 30 -10.41 12.83 -12.53
CA ILE A 30 -8.97 12.69 -12.36
C ILE A 30 -8.66 11.20 -12.31
N ALA A 31 -7.95 10.70 -13.30
CA ALA A 31 -7.55 9.30 -13.41
C ALA A 31 -6.12 9.07 -12.87
N GLY A 32 -5.88 7.87 -12.35
CA GLY A 32 -4.58 7.50 -11.79
C GLY A 32 -3.46 7.42 -12.83
N ASP A 33 -3.82 7.06 -14.07
CA ASP A 33 -2.91 6.97 -15.21
C ASP A 33 -3.67 6.88 -16.54
N GLU A 34 -2.93 6.68 -17.64
CA GLU A 34 -3.51 6.52 -18.98
C GLU A 34 -4.34 5.24 -19.13
N TYR A 35 -4.03 4.17 -18.40
CA TYR A 35 -4.85 2.95 -18.44
C TYR A 35 -6.25 3.23 -17.87
N VAL A 36 -6.34 3.90 -16.71
CA VAL A 36 -7.63 4.27 -16.12
C VAL A 36 -8.40 5.23 -17.03
N ARG A 37 -7.71 6.13 -17.74
CA ARG A 37 -8.31 6.99 -18.76
C ARG A 37 -8.98 6.16 -19.86
N GLU A 38 -8.27 5.19 -20.44
CA GLU A 38 -8.83 4.32 -21.49
C GLU A 38 -10.04 3.50 -20.98
N VAL A 39 -9.99 3.05 -19.73
CA VAL A 39 -11.14 2.38 -19.10
C VAL A 39 -12.35 3.31 -19.03
N LEU A 40 -12.19 4.57 -18.58
CA LEU A 40 -13.26 5.56 -18.52
C LEU A 40 -13.84 5.87 -19.92
N ILE A 41 -13.00 5.96 -20.94
CA ILE A 41 -13.45 6.15 -22.33
C ILE A 41 -14.28 4.96 -22.80
N SER A 42 -13.86 3.73 -22.49
CA SER A 42 -14.59 2.51 -22.83
C SER A 42 -15.97 2.42 -22.15
N GLU A 43 -16.11 3.07 -21.00
CA GLU A 43 -17.37 3.21 -20.25
C GLU A 43 -18.22 4.40 -20.73
N GLY A 44 -17.78 5.12 -21.77
CA GLY A 44 -18.55 6.16 -22.46
C GLY A 44 -18.30 7.59 -21.96
N ILE A 45 -17.28 7.82 -21.13
CA ILE A 45 -16.90 9.16 -20.71
C ILE A 45 -16.14 9.86 -21.84
N GLU A 46 -16.51 11.11 -22.12
CA GLU A 46 -15.84 11.95 -23.11
C GLU A 46 -14.39 12.21 -22.70
N ASP A 47 -13.47 12.07 -23.64
CA ASP A 47 -12.03 12.17 -23.40
C ASP A 47 -11.59 13.52 -22.79
N ASP A 48 -12.20 14.60 -23.20
CA ASP A 48 -11.90 15.96 -22.70
C ASP A 48 -12.29 16.16 -21.22
N LYS A 49 -13.19 15.32 -20.68
CA LYS A 49 -13.55 15.29 -19.26
C LYS A 49 -12.56 14.50 -18.39
N ILE A 50 -11.65 13.73 -18.99
CA ILE A 50 -10.72 12.88 -18.24
C ILE A 50 -9.33 13.53 -18.18
N LYS A 51 -8.76 13.57 -16.97
CA LYS A 51 -7.44 14.13 -16.70
C LYS A 51 -6.57 13.07 -16.01
N PRO A 52 -5.62 12.43 -16.71
CA PRO A 52 -4.74 11.40 -16.15
C PRO A 52 -3.57 12.03 -15.35
N TYR A 53 -3.90 12.78 -14.30
CA TYR A 53 -2.92 13.52 -13.51
C TYR A 53 -2.28 12.70 -12.39
N GLY A 54 -2.69 11.45 -12.22
CA GLY A 54 -2.22 10.60 -11.14
C GLY A 54 -3.10 10.66 -9.88
N ILE A 55 -2.91 9.69 -9.01
CA ILE A 55 -3.56 9.65 -7.70
C ILE A 55 -2.82 10.63 -6.77
N PRO A 56 -3.52 11.59 -6.14
CA PRO A 56 -2.87 12.56 -5.28
C PRO A 56 -2.29 11.91 -4.02
N VAL A 57 -1.07 12.30 -3.68
CA VAL A 57 -0.38 11.91 -2.44
C VAL A 57 -0.06 13.16 -1.62
N GLU A 58 0.19 12.99 -0.33
CA GLU A 58 0.66 14.09 0.51
C GLU A 58 2.02 14.60 0.01
N LYS A 59 2.24 15.91 0.12
CA LYS A 59 3.50 16.55 -0.31
C LYS A 59 4.71 15.98 0.41
N SER A 60 4.56 15.52 1.64
CA SER A 60 5.60 14.86 2.43
C SER A 60 6.23 13.67 1.71
N PHE A 61 5.48 12.96 0.84
CA PHE A 61 6.04 11.85 0.06
C PHE A 61 7.09 12.26 -0.98
N LEU A 62 7.23 13.54 -1.28
CA LEU A 62 8.30 14.08 -2.12
C LEU A 62 9.58 14.38 -1.32
N GLU A 63 9.52 14.30 0.00
CA GLU A 63 10.66 14.53 0.88
C GLU A 63 11.35 13.19 1.18
N HIS A 64 12.66 13.25 1.48
CA HIS A 64 13.46 12.09 1.82
C HIS A 64 14.18 12.35 3.14
N ARG A 65 14.07 11.38 4.04
CA ARG A 65 14.89 11.29 5.25
C ARG A 65 15.96 10.22 5.07
N ASP A 66 17.04 10.35 5.80
CA ASP A 66 18.07 9.31 5.82
C ASP A 66 17.51 7.99 6.36
N LYS A 67 17.66 6.91 5.59
CA LYS A 67 17.17 5.56 5.92
C LYS A 67 17.66 5.10 7.29
N ASN A 68 18.93 5.30 7.59
CA ASN A 68 19.56 4.80 8.81
C ASN A 68 18.95 5.48 10.04
N VAL A 69 18.76 6.81 9.96
CA VAL A 69 18.12 7.58 11.04
C VAL A 69 16.69 7.07 11.30
N VAL A 70 15.93 6.85 10.25
CA VAL A 70 14.54 6.36 10.40
C VAL A 70 14.51 4.96 11.01
N LEU A 71 15.36 4.04 10.55
CA LEU A 71 15.42 2.68 11.08
C LEU A 71 15.85 2.65 12.55
N GLU A 72 16.84 3.45 12.93
CA GLU A 72 17.29 3.58 14.33
C GLU A 72 16.18 4.12 15.24
N GLU A 73 15.43 5.16 14.81
CA GLU A 73 14.28 5.67 15.54
C GLU A 73 13.18 4.61 15.75
N LEU A 74 13.08 3.64 14.82
CA LEU A 74 12.14 2.52 14.88
C LEU A 74 12.66 1.31 15.68
N GLY A 75 13.90 1.39 16.24
CA GLY A 75 14.54 0.30 16.96
C GLY A 75 15.04 -0.83 16.06
N LEU A 76 15.32 -0.52 14.81
CA LEU A 76 15.79 -1.45 13.78
C LEU A 76 17.27 -1.18 13.43
N GLU A 77 17.93 -2.19 12.88
CA GLU A 77 19.34 -2.11 12.44
C GLU A 77 19.41 -1.41 11.07
N SER A 78 20.27 -0.42 10.93
CA SER A 78 20.34 0.44 9.74
C SER A 78 20.88 -0.26 8.49
N ASP A 79 21.70 -1.28 8.65
CA ASP A 79 22.37 -2.03 7.58
C ASP A 79 21.66 -3.33 7.21
N LYS A 80 20.53 -3.63 7.85
CA LYS A 80 19.79 -4.88 7.67
C LYS A 80 18.63 -4.74 6.70
N PHE A 81 18.42 -5.75 5.83
CA PHE A 81 17.26 -5.80 4.95
C PHE A 81 15.98 -5.75 5.77
N THR A 82 15.08 -4.82 5.44
CA THR A 82 13.89 -4.50 6.24
C THR A 82 12.61 -4.78 5.48
N VAL A 83 11.80 -5.67 6.00
CA VAL A 83 10.48 -6.01 5.49
C VAL A 83 9.42 -5.24 6.27
N LEU A 84 8.62 -4.43 5.58
CA LEU A 84 7.43 -3.80 6.17
C LEU A 84 6.22 -4.73 5.98
N LEU A 85 5.56 -5.10 7.07
CA LEU A 85 4.28 -5.82 7.05
C LEU A 85 3.16 -4.92 7.52
N MET A 86 2.15 -4.67 6.68
CA MET A 86 0.99 -3.88 7.07
C MET A 86 -0.32 -4.38 6.45
N GLY A 87 -1.45 -4.13 7.12
CA GLY A 87 -2.78 -4.56 6.73
C GLY A 87 -3.77 -3.42 6.40
N GLY A 88 -3.26 -2.23 6.08
CA GLY A 88 -4.09 -1.04 5.89
C GLY A 88 -4.56 -0.40 7.21
N SER A 89 -5.27 0.74 7.11
CA SER A 89 -5.57 1.64 8.23
C SER A 89 -6.31 1.00 9.41
N PHE A 90 -7.04 -0.09 9.17
CA PHE A 90 -7.79 -0.81 10.21
C PHE A 90 -7.13 -2.14 10.60
N GLY A 91 -5.89 -2.41 10.17
CA GLY A 91 -5.25 -3.69 10.38
C GLY A 91 -6.01 -4.86 9.73
N ALA A 92 -6.80 -4.55 8.69
CA ALA A 92 -7.54 -5.55 7.94
C ALA A 92 -6.56 -6.44 7.17
N GLY A 93 -6.71 -7.73 7.34
CA GLY A 93 -5.89 -8.74 6.70
C GLY A 93 -5.28 -9.72 7.70
N ASN A 94 -4.65 -10.74 7.18
CA ASN A 94 -4.11 -11.82 8.00
C ASN A 94 -2.67 -11.52 8.48
N ILE A 95 -2.43 -10.28 9.05
CA ILE A 95 -1.11 -9.84 9.52
C ILE A 95 -0.44 -10.93 10.38
N LYS A 96 -1.21 -11.54 11.30
CA LYS A 96 -0.67 -12.55 12.22
C LYS A 96 -0.14 -13.79 11.49
N ASP A 97 -0.87 -14.30 10.50
CA ASP A 97 -0.44 -15.50 9.79
C ASP A 97 0.64 -15.16 8.75
N THR A 98 0.55 -14.01 8.12
CA THR A 98 1.63 -13.50 7.25
C THR A 98 2.93 -13.28 8.03
N LEU A 99 2.87 -12.74 9.26
CA LEU A 99 4.04 -12.63 10.14
C LEU A 99 4.64 -14.00 10.47
N LYS A 100 3.80 -15.01 10.77
CA LYS A 100 4.30 -16.37 11.00
C LYS A 100 5.02 -16.94 9.77
N GLU A 101 4.49 -16.73 8.57
CA GLU A 101 5.15 -17.15 7.33
C GLU A 101 6.51 -16.46 7.16
N LEU A 102 6.58 -15.15 7.39
CA LEU A 102 7.86 -14.41 7.35
C LEU A 102 8.88 -14.93 8.36
N LEU A 103 8.44 -15.33 9.54
CA LEU A 103 9.30 -15.90 10.58
C LEU A 103 9.86 -17.27 10.23
N LEU A 104 9.22 -18.01 9.31
CA LEU A 104 9.71 -19.31 8.83
C LEU A 104 10.77 -19.19 7.73
N ILE A 105 10.98 -17.98 7.19
CA ILE A 105 11.99 -17.76 6.16
C ILE A 105 13.39 -17.77 6.78
N ASP A 106 14.22 -18.71 6.38
CA ASP A 106 15.61 -18.85 6.82
C ASP A 106 16.53 -17.90 6.04
N ARG A 107 16.38 -16.59 6.32
CA ARG A 107 17.20 -15.51 5.78
C ARG A 107 17.37 -14.44 6.84
N ASP A 108 18.49 -13.73 6.77
CA ASP A 108 18.76 -12.62 7.68
C ASP A 108 18.09 -11.34 7.18
N PHE A 109 17.00 -10.96 7.84
CA PHE A 109 16.26 -9.71 7.66
C PHE A 109 15.52 -9.34 8.94
N GLN A 110 15.06 -8.12 9.01
CA GLN A 110 14.24 -7.63 10.11
C GLN A 110 12.84 -7.24 9.64
N ILE A 111 11.91 -7.11 10.58
CA ILE A 111 10.50 -6.90 10.26
C ILE A 111 9.96 -5.69 11.02
N LEU A 112 9.38 -4.75 10.30
CA LEU A 112 8.54 -3.70 10.85
C LEU A 112 7.07 -4.09 10.61
N VAL A 113 6.28 -4.19 11.69
CA VAL A 113 4.85 -4.48 11.59
C VAL A 113 4.05 -3.24 11.91
N ILE A 114 3.14 -2.82 11.01
CA ILE A 114 2.21 -1.72 11.27
C ILE A 114 0.79 -2.25 11.37
N THR A 115 0.18 -2.12 12.54
CA THR A 115 -1.18 -2.59 12.82
C THR A 115 -2.24 -1.51 12.57
N GLY A 116 -1.82 -0.29 12.24
CA GLY A 116 -2.73 0.83 12.08
C GLY A 116 -3.51 1.14 13.36
N ARG A 117 -4.79 1.39 13.25
CA ARG A 117 -5.67 1.70 14.40
C ARG A 117 -6.11 0.47 15.20
N ASN A 118 -5.58 -0.71 14.90
CA ASN A 118 -5.93 -1.95 15.59
C ASN A 118 -5.03 -2.19 16.81
N GLU A 119 -5.24 -1.43 17.88
CA GLU A 119 -4.47 -1.54 19.13
C GLU A 119 -4.53 -2.94 19.73
N SER A 120 -5.68 -3.61 19.65
CA SER A 120 -5.83 -4.97 20.16
C SER A 120 -4.98 -5.99 19.39
N LEU A 121 -4.74 -5.77 18.12
CA LEU A 121 -3.80 -6.58 17.32
C LEU A 121 -2.35 -6.30 17.75
N LYS A 122 -1.99 -5.02 17.92
CA LYS A 122 -0.67 -4.59 18.38
C LYS A 122 -0.32 -5.29 19.69
N GLU A 123 -1.14 -5.13 20.73
CA GLU A 123 -0.90 -5.75 22.04
C GLU A 123 -0.76 -7.29 21.97
N ARG A 124 -1.57 -7.95 21.15
CA ARG A 124 -1.48 -9.42 20.97
C ARG A 124 -0.20 -9.84 20.29
N LEU A 125 0.28 -9.07 19.31
CA LEU A 125 1.55 -9.35 18.65
C LEU A 125 2.72 -9.14 19.62
N GLU A 126 2.78 -7.99 20.31
CA GLU A 126 3.81 -7.69 21.32
C GLU A 126 3.89 -8.79 22.37
N LYS A 127 2.76 -9.17 22.99
CA LYS A 127 2.69 -10.25 23.98
C LYS A 127 3.11 -11.63 23.43
N SER A 128 2.88 -11.87 22.13
CA SER A 128 3.31 -13.11 21.48
C SER A 128 4.81 -13.12 21.22
N LEU A 129 5.37 -11.99 20.84
CA LEU A 129 6.80 -11.82 20.59
C LEU A 129 7.63 -11.92 21.88
N GLU A 130 7.16 -11.30 22.98
CA GLU A 130 7.81 -11.39 24.28
C GLU A 130 7.94 -12.84 24.81
N LYS A 131 7.00 -13.72 24.45
CA LYS A 131 6.95 -15.13 24.90
C LYS A 131 7.76 -16.08 24.01
N SER A 132 8.26 -15.60 22.92
CA SER A 132 8.92 -16.41 21.90
C SER A 132 10.32 -15.86 21.64
N SER A 133 11.28 -16.73 21.42
CA SER A 133 12.61 -16.36 20.96
C SER A 133 12.65 -16.51 19.46
N PHE A 134 12.76 -15.40 18.73
CA PHE A 134 12.95 -15.38 17.29
C PHE A 134 14.35 -14.83 16.98
N ASP A 135 14.98 -15.34 15.93
CA ASP A 135 16.30 -14.88 15.49
C ASP A 135 16.23 -13.55 14.72
N LYS A 136 15.01 -13.02 14.49
CA LYS A 136 14.77 -11.79 13.75
C LYS A 136 14.44 -10.63 14.68
N ASN A 137 14.99 -9.45 14.38
CA ASN A 137 14.55 -8.20 15.01
C ASN A 137 13.18 -7.80 14.47
N ILE A 138 12.21 -7.57 15.37
CA ILE A 138 10.81 -7.26 15.02
C ILE A 138 10.37 -6.03 15.81
N SER A 139 10.01 -4.98 15.11
CA SER A 139 9.38 -3.79 15.68
C SER A 139 7.88 -3.76 15.34
N VAL A 140 7.03 -3.41 16.31
CA VAL A 140 5.57 -3.36 16.11
C VAL A 140 5.07 -1.94 16.41
N LEU A 141 4.46 -1.32 15.41
CA LEU A 141 3.84 0.00 15.53
C LEU A 141 2.32 -0.09 15.40
N GLY A 142 1.63 0.83 16.04
CA GLY A 142 0.23 1.12 15.82
C GLY A 142 0.00 2.04 14.62
N PHE A 143 -0.88 3.01 14.78
CA PHE A 143 -1.08 4.07 13.78
C PHE A 143 0.08 5.06 13.80
N THR A 144 0.61 5.38 12.63
CA THR A 144 1.62 6.42 12.43
C THR A 144 1.20 7.39 11.34
N LYS A 145 1.73 8.61 11.40
CA LYS A 145 1.64 9.62 10.33
C LYS A 145 2.91 9.67 9.47
N ASP A 146 3.95 8.98 9.90
CA ASP A 146 5.29 9.05 9.30
C ASP A 146 5.49 7.97 8.20
N MET A 147 4.41 7.62 7.48
CA MET A 147 4.44 6.58 6.44
C MET A 147 5.42 6.93 5.32
N ASN A 148 5.56 8.21 4.98
CA ASN A 148 6.55 8.67 4.00
C ASN A 148 7.97 8.21 4.37
N ASP A 149 8.37 8.46 5.61
CA ASP A 149 9.70 8.15 6.11
C ASP A 149 9.92 6.63 6.17
N ILE A 150 8.91 5.91 6.67
CA ILE A 150 8.94 4.45 6.76
C ILE A 150 9.07 3.81 5.37
N LEU A 151 8.25 4.22 4.40
CA LEU A 151 8.31 3.66 3.04
C LEU A 151 9.62 4.00 2.33
N SER A 152 10.28 5.10 2.72
CA SER A 152 11.62 5.47 2.22
C SER A 152 12.76 4.65 2.87
N ALA A 153 12.52 4.03 4.03
CA ALA A 153 13.55 3.36 4.82
C ALA A 153 13.53 1.83 4.71
N VAL A 154 12.41 1.23 4.29
CA VAL A 154 12.28 -0.21 4.15
C VAL A 154 12.64 -0.67 2.73
N ASP A 155 12.95 -1.95 2.57
CA ASP A 155 13.41 -2.50 1.29
C ASP A 155 12.30 -3.21 0.50
N ILE A 156 11.25 -3.67 1.19
CA ILE A 156 10.08 -4.32 0.57
C ILE A 156 8.87 -4.20 1.48
N ILE A 157 7.69 -4.13 0.90
CA ILE A 157 6.45 -4.14 1.66
C ILE A 157 5.61 -5.39 1.39
N VAL A 158 5.07 -5.97 2.44
CA VAL A 158 4.07 -7.05 2.40
C VAL A 158 2.73 -6.47 2.83
N SER A 159 1.82 -6.26 1.88
CA SER A 159 0.54 -5.58 2.12
C SER A 159 -0.52 -5.97 1.10
N LYS A 160 -1.77 -5.59 1.35
CA LYS A 160 -2.82 -5.58 0.33
C LYS A 160 -2.64 -4.40 -0.64
N PRO A 161 -3.08 -4.50 -1.89
CA PRO A 161 -2.87 -3.47 -2.92
C PRO A 161 -3.97 -2.39 -2.89
N GLY A 162 -4.11 -1.67 -1.77
CA GLY A 162 -5.01 -0.53 -1.71
C GLY A 162 -4.48 0.64 -2.57
N GLY A 163 -5.33 1.38 -3.27
CA GLY A 163 -4.92 2.37 -4.26
C GLY A 163 -3.93 3.42 -3.74
N LEU A 164 -4.18 4.03 -2.57
CA LEU A 164 -3.25 4.98 -1.97
C LEU A 164 -1.91 4.33 -1.61
N THR A 165 -1.93 3.17 -0.93
CA THR A 165 -0.70 2.45 -0.57
C THR A 165 0.10 2.05 -1.81
N THR A 166 -0.60 1.59 -2.87
CA THR A 166 0.01 1.29 -4.17
C THR A 166 0.73 2.51 -4.73
N THR A 167 0.06 3.65 -4.75
CA THR A 167 0.63 4.91 -5.28
C THR A 167 1.83 5.38 -4.47
N GLU A 168 1.75 5.32 -3.15
CA GLU A 168 2.83 5.66 -2.22
C GLU A 168 4.05 4.76 -2.42
N CYS A 169 3.84 3.45 -2.58
CA CYS A 169 4.93 2.49 -2.86
C CYS A 169 5.56 2.72 -4.24
N LEU A 170 4.76 2.96 -5.28
CA LEU A 170 5.28 3.27 -6.61
C LEU A 170 6.12 4.56 -6.61
N LEU A 171 5.67 5.60 -5.91
CA LEU A 171 6.41 6.86 -5.76
C LEU A 171 7.76 6.67 -5.04
N LYS A 172 7.83 5.71 -4.11
CA LYS A 172 9.06 5.36 -3.37
C LYS A 172 9.89 4.26 -4.06
N GLU A 173 9.49 3.81 -5.24
CA GLU A 173 10.12 2.69 -5.96
C GLU A 173 10.23 1.42 -5.08
N LEU A 174 9.28 1.26 -4.14
CA LEU A 174 9.26 0.19 -3.16
C LEU A 174 8.52 -1.03 -3.71
N PRO A 175 9.18 -2.18 -3.90
CA PRO A 175 8.53 -3.39 -4.39
C PRO A 175 7.54 -3.95 -3.38
N MET A 176 6.46 -4.54 -3.88
CA MET A 176 5.38 -5.07 -3.06
C MET A 176 5.26 -6.59 -3.18
N ILE A 177 5.00 -7.26 -2.05
CA ILE A 177 4.46 -8.63 -2.03
C ILE A 177 3.01 -8.56 -1.54
N ILE A 178 2.10 -9.17 -2.31
CA ILE A 178 0.66 -9.10 -2.05
C ILE A 178 0.16 -10.49 -1.65
N PRO A 179 0.01 -10.75 -0.33
CA PRO A 179 -0.44 -12.05 0.16
C PRO A 179 -1.94 -12.26 0.00
N TYR A 180 -2.72 -11.21 -0.02
CA TYR A 180 -4.18 -11.22 -0.17
C TYR A 180 -4.67 -9.88 -0.71
N TYR A 181 -5.90 -9.88 -1.22
CA TYR A 181 -6.61 -8.66 -1.64
C TYR A 181 -8.12 -8.85 -1.42
N ILE A 182 -8.83 -7.74 -1.30
CA ILE A 182 -10.30 -7.72 -1.28
C ILE A 182 -10.79 -7.77 -2.73
N PRO A 183 -11.66 -8.72 -3.11
CA PRO A 183 -12.22 -8.77 -4.46
C PRO A 183 -12.87 -7.44 -4.87
N GLY A 184 -12.67 -7.05 -6.11
CA GLY A 184 -13.07 -5.74 -6.65
C GLY A 184 -11.85 -4.90 -6.98
N GLN A 185 -11.84 -3.63 -6.57
CA GLN A 185 -10.78 -2.65 -6.92
C GLN A 185 -9.37 -3.11 -6.57
N GLU A 186 -9.19 -3.80 -5.44
CA GLU A 186 -7.85 -4.29 -5.06
C GLU A 186 -7.32 -5.39 -5.98
N LYS A 187 -8.21 -6.13 -6.65
CA LYS A 187 -7.78 -7.06 -7.71
C LYS A 187 -7.21 -6.31 -8.90
N GLU A 188 -7.86 -5.26 -9.32
CA GLU A 188 -7.41 -4.45 -10.46
C GLU A 188 -6.08 -3.73 -10.13
N ASN A 189 -5.96 -3.19 -8.91
CA ASN A 189 -4.71 -2.61 -8.42
C ASN A 189 -3.56 -3.64 -8.42
N LEU A 190 -3.84 -4.89 -8.01
CA LEU A 190 -2.87 -5.99 -8.08
C LEU A 190 -2.47 -6.31 -9.53
N ASP A 191 -3.45 -6.40 -10.44
CA ASP A 191 -3.20 -6.69 -11.84
C ASP A 191 -2.34 -5.56 -12.47
N PHE A 192 -2.65 -4.30 -12.17
CA PHE A 192 -1.85 -3.15 -12.55
C PHE A 192 -0.39 -3.25 -12.05
N LEU A 193 -0.20 -3.44 -10.75
CA LEU A 193 1.14 -3.57 -10.14
C LEU A 193 1.93 -4.73 -10.71
N SER A 194 1.28 -5.86 -10.95
CA SER A 194 1.94 -7.05 -11.52
C SER A 194 2.38 -6.82 -12.96
N ASN A 195 1.55 -6.13 -13.77
CA ASN A 195 1.89 -5.78 -15.15
C ASN A 195 3.01 -4.74 -15.22
N CYS A 196 3.12 -3.84 -14.25
CA CYS A 196 4.22 -2.89 -14.13
C CYS A 196 5.51 -3.54 -13.56
N GLY A 197 5.46 -4.79 -13.12
CA GLY A 197 6.60 -5.45 -12.47
C GLY A 197 6.92 -4.92 -11.08
N ALA A 198 6.01 -4.17 -10.45
CA ALA A 198 6.20 -3.55 -9.14
C ALA A 198 5.71 -4.44 -7.98
N ALA A 199 4.98 -5.52 -8.27
CA ALA A 199 4.52 -6.44 -7.24
C ALA A 199 4.57 -7.91 -7.65
N LEU A 200 4.74 -8.76 -6.63
CA LEU A 200 4.54 -10.20 -6.72
C LEU A 200 3.34 -10.62 -5.86
N ARG A 201 2.54 -11.54 -6.37
CA ARG A 201 1.42 -12.11 -5.64
C ARG A 201 1.75 -13.46 -5.08
N THR A 202 1.44 -13.71 -3.81
CA THR A 202 1.50 -15.07 -3.26
C THR A 202 0.33 -15.93 -3.76
N SER A 203 0.55 -17.22 -3.79
CA SER A 203 -0.46 -18.23 -4.09
C SER A 203 -0.14 -19.51 -3.33
N SER A 204 -1.00 -20.54 -3.43
CA SER A 204 -0.72 -21.85 -2.83
C SER A 204 0.58 -22.50 -3.33
N LYS A 205 1.09 -22.10 -4.50
CA LYS A 205 2.35 -22.60 -5.06
C LYS A 205 3.53 -21.65 -4.84
N PHE A 206 3.25 -20.36 -4.77
CA PHE A 206 4.24 -19.30 -4.54
C PHE A 206 3.91 -18.63 -3.21
N THR A 207 4.36 -19.25 -2.13
CA THR A 207 4.24 -18.72 -0.76
C THR A 207 5.31 -17.67 -0.52
N LEU A 208 5.22 -16.93 0.58
CA LEU A 208 6.26 -15.96 0.97
C LEU A 208 7.64 -16.60 1.11
N THR A 209 7.71 -17.89 1.44
CA THR A 209 8.96 -18.63 1.56
C THR A 209 9.61 -18.99 0.21
N VAL A 210 8.91 -18.82 -0.89
CA VAL A 210 9.38 -19.14 -2.26
C VAL A 210 9.68 -17.88 -3.06
N LEU A 211 9.00 -16.77 -2.77
CA LEU A 211 9.21 -15.46 -3.41
C LEU A 211 10.40 -14.73 -2.80
#